data_74ba262ca95dbc797aafce7f07f50264
#
_entry.id   74ba262ca95dbc797aafce7f07f50264
#
_cell.length_a   1.000
_cell.length_b   1.000
_cell.length_c   1.000
_cell.angle_alpha   90.00
_cell.angle_beta   90.00
_cell.angle_gamma   90.00
#
_symmetry.space_group_name_H-M   'P 1'
#
loop_
_entity.id
_entity.type
_entity.pdbx_description
1 polymer ?
#
loop_
_entity_poly.entity_id
_entity_poly.type
_entity_poly.pdbx_seq_one_letter_code
_entity_poly.pdbx_strand_id
1 'polypeptide(L)'
;RSRGLGDVYKRQDICFVPNGDYASVIKKFKPESYKKGNIKNLDGKVVGVHDGIVNFTIGQRKGIKVSNEEPFYVIKIDANKNEIFIGPKKELSKTSINLRDLNLLVEKEEFSENILVKVRSTGKLLDAKVHIQNENSANVDLLNPEYGISPGQACVF
;
A
#
# COMPACT_ATOMS: atom_id res chain seq x y z
N ARG A 1 -35.41 -16.33 -0.68
CA ARG A 1 -33.98 -16.43 -1.05
C ARG A 1 -33.47 -15.00 -1.27
N SER A 2 -32.96 -14.39 -0.21
CA SER A 2 -32.28 -13.12 -0.28
C SER A 2 -30.92 -13.35 -0.97
N ARG A 3 -30.77 -12.81 -2.16
CA ARG A 3 -29.45 -12.68 -2.79
C ARG A 3 -28.70 -11.58 -2.03
N GLY A 4 -27.63 -11.95 -1.36
CA GLY A 4 -26.86 -11.05 -0.52
C GLY A 4 -26.29 -9.87 -1.30
N LEU A 5 -26.48 -8.68 -0.77
CA LEU A 5 -25.87 -7.41 -1.18
C LEU A 5 -24.32 -7.37 -1.05
N GLY A 6 -23.67 -8.53 -0.83
CA GLY A 6 -22.24 -8.62 -0.57
C GLY A 6 -21.32 -8.40 -1.76
N ASP A 7 -21.81 -8.47 -3.00
CA ASP A 7 -20.93 -8.37 -4.19
C ASP A 7 -20.87 -6.99 -4.85
N VAL A 8 -21.72 -6.06 -4.45
CA VAL A 8 -21.80 -4.72 -5.07
C VAL A 8 -20.69 -3.79 -4.58
N TYR A 9 -20.09 -4.04 -3.42
CA TYR A 9 -19.04 -3.20 -2.85
C TYR A 9 -17.60 -3.63 -3.21
N LYS A 10 -17.46 -4.66 -4.00
CA LYS A 10 -16.14 -5.03 -4.53
C LYS A 10 -15.82 -4.16 -5.73
N ARG A 11 -15.04 -3.10 -5.54
CA ARG A 11 -14.37 -2.27 -6.54
C ARG A 11 -15.16 -1.07 -7.08
N GLN A 12 -15.48 -0.14 -6.20
CA GLN A 12 -15.82 1.22 -6.62
C GLN A 12 -14.63 2.20 -6.58
N ASP A 13 -13.42 1.70 -6.40
CA ASP A 13 -12.29 2.58 -6.10
C ASP A 13 -11.76 3.37 -7.31
N ILE A 14 -12.19 3.07 -8.54
CA ILE A 14 -11.73 3.86 -9.70
C ILE A 14 -12.82 3.94 -10.77
N CYS A 15 -13.60 5.02 -10.71
CA CYS A 15 -14.67 5.33 -11.67
C CYS A 15 -14.19 5.73 -13.08
N PHE A 16 -12.88 5.96 -13.27
CA PHE A 16 -12.35 6.54 -14.52
C PHE A 16 -11.85 5.54 -15.55
N VAL A 17 -11.90 4.24 -15.25
CA VAL A 17 -11.45 3.19 -16.17
C VAL A 17 -12.64 2.35 -16.61
N PRO A 18 -13.26 2.65 -17.77
CA PRO A 18 -14.29 1.80 -18.34
C PRO A 18 -13.72 0.38 -18.53
N ASN A 19 -14.51 -0.63 -18.17
CA ASN A 19 -14.16 -2.05 -18.33
C ASN A 19 -13.01 -2.58 -17.43
N GLY A 20 -12.53 -1.81 -16.44
CA GLY A 20 -11.49 -2.29 -15.50
C GLY A 20 -10.10 -2.53 -16.09
N ASP A 21 -9.83 -2.11 -17.32
CA ASP A 21 -8.54 -2.26 -17.98
C ASP A 21 -7.59 -1.11 -17.62
N TYR A 22 -7.09 -1.15 -16.38
CA TYR A 22 -6.07 -0.22 -15.88
C TYR A 22 -4.77 -0.32 -16.68
N ALA A 23 -4.45 -1.51 -17.13
CA ALA A 23 -3.21 -1.79 -17.82
C ALA A 23 -3.09 -0.93 -19.07
N SER A 24 -4.13 -0.85 -19.90
CA SER A 24 -4.13 -0.05 -21.12
C SER A 24 -4.00 1.45 -20.81
N VAL A 25 -4.66 1.95 -19.77
CA VAL A 25 -4.58 3.36 -19.36
C VAL A 25 -3.18 3.71 -18.90
N ILE A 26 -2.58 2.92 -18.01
CA ILE A 26 -1.22 3.17 -17.52
C ILE A 26 -0.20 3.05 -18.64
N LYS A 27 -0.35 2.08 -19.56
CA LYS A 27 0.53 1.93 -20.74
C LYS A 27 0.55 3.17 -21.60
N LYS A 28 -0.59 3.86 -21.72
CA LYS A 28 -0.71 5.11 -22.49
C LYS A 28 0.02 6.28 -21.83
N PHE A 29 -0.01 6.38 -20.49
CA PHE A 29 0.56 7.51 -19.75
C PHE A 29 1.99 7.28 -19.26
N LYS A 30 2.37 6.02 -18.94
CA LYS A 30 3.69 5.64 -18.45
C LYS A 30 4.15 4.30 -19.05
N PRO A 31 4.51 4.26 -20.35
CA PRO A 31 4.91 3.03 -21.03
C PRO A 31 6.16 2.37 -20.41
N GLU A 32 7.03 3.14 -19.77
CA GLU A 32 8.20 2.63 -19.05
C GLU A 32 7.84 1.73 -17.86
N SER A 33 6.65 1.86 -17.29
CA SER A 33 6.18 1.01 -16.18
C SER A 33 5.96 -0.46 -16.59
N TYR A 34 5.97 -0.75 -17.90
CA TYR A 34 5.88 -2.10 -18.46
C TYR A 34 7.24 -2.67 -18.88
N LYS A 35 8.33 -1.98 -18.62
CA LYS A 35 9.67 -2.51 -18.86
C LYS A 35 9.95 -3.68 -17.92
N LYS A 36 10.61 -4.71 -18.43
CA LYS A 36 11.12 -5.80 -17.60
C LYS A 36 12.11 -5.27 -16.59
N GLY A 37 12.07 -5.82 -15.38
CA GLY A 37 12.96 -5.45 -14.29
C GLY A 37 13.21 -6.61 -13.35
N ASN A 38 14.05 -6.37 -12.36
CA ASN A 38 14.49 -7.42 -11.45
C ASN A 38 13.56 -7.57 -10.24
N ILE A 39 13.34 -8.81 -9.84
CA ILE A 39 12.79 -9.16 -8.55
C ILE A 39 13.98 -9.56 -7.66
N LYS A 40 14.13 -8.87 -6.53
CA LYS A 40 15.20 -9.06 -5.55
C LYS A 40 14.65 -9.55 -4.21
N ASN A 41 15.44 -10.34 -3.51
CA ASN A 41 15.20 -10.61 -2.10
C ASN A 41 15.68 -9.43 -1.23
N LEU A 42 15.50 -9.52 0.09
CA LEU A 42 15.92 -8.46 1.03
C LEU A 42 17.44 -8.27 1.10
N ASP A 43 18.23 -9.29 0.75
CA ASP A 43 19.68 -9.21 0.66
C ASP A 43 20.16 -8.53 -0.64
N GLY A 44 19.24 -8.13 -1.51
CA GLY A 44 19.54 -7.50 -2.79
C GLY A 44 19.87 -8.48 -3.93
N LYS A 45 19.84 -9.79 -3.69
CA LYS A 45 20.07 -10.82 -4.70
C LYS A 45 18.89 -10.87 -5.67
N VAL A 46 19.18 -10.92 -6.97
CA VAL A 46 18.17 -11.14 -8.00
C VAL A 46 17.66 -12.59 -7.93
N VAL A 47 16.36 -12.75 -7.75
CA VAL A 47 15.68 -14.05 -7.64
C VAL A 47 14.65 -14.27 -8.74
N GLY A 48 14.42 -13.26 -9.57
CA GLY A 48 13.50 -13.36 -10.70
C GLY A 48 13.46 -12.09 -11.55
N VAL A 49 12.59 -12.09 -12.55
CA VAL A 49 12.34 -10.96 -13.45
C VAL A 49 10.83 -10.74 -13.54
N HIS A 50 10.42 -9.48 -13.60
CA HIS A 50 9.02 -9.10 -13.79
C HIS A 50 8.80 -8.41 -15.14
N ASP A 51 7.56 -8.43 -15.62
CA ASP A 51 7.15 -7.85 -16.91
C ASP A 51 6.54 -6.43 -16.74
N GLY A 52 6.98 -5.70 -15.72
CA GLY A 52 6.54 -4.34 -15.42
C GLY A 52 6.10 -4.18 -13.95
N ILE A 53 6.60 -3.13 -13.31
CA ILE A 53 6.28 -2.82 -11.89
C ILE A 53 4.81 -2.49 -11.67
N VAL A 54 4.11 -2.04 -12.69
CA VAL A 54 2.67 -1.70 -12.65
C VAL A 54 1.78 -2.90 -12.28
N ASN A 55 2.26 -4.12 -12.49
CA ASN A 55 1.54 -5.35 -12.17
C ASN A 55 1.67 -5.76 -10.70
N PHE A 56 2.38 -4.97 -9.89
CA PHE A 56 2.69 -5.31 -8.51
C PHE A 56 2.21 -4.24 -7.53
N THR A 57 1.80 -4.71 -6.37
CA THR A 57 1.36 -3.86 -5.24
C THR A 57 2.02 -4.36 -3.97
N ILE A 58 2.40 -3.46 -3.07
CA ILE A 58 2.96 -3.83 -1.76
C ILE A 58 1.95 -4.73 -1.02
N GLY A 59 2.45 -5.83 -0.46
CA GLY A 59 1.64 -6.87 0.19
C GLY A 59 1.08 -7.93 -0.77
N GLN A 60 1.29 -7.80 -2.08
CA GLN A 60 0.85 -8.81 -3.04
C GLN A 60 1.62 -10.12 -2.85
N ARG A 61 0.88 -11.24 -2.84
CA ARG A 61 1.42 -12.60 -2.77
C ARG A 61 1.39 -13.31 -4.12
N LYS A 62 0.28 -13.15 -4.87
CA LYS A 62 0.06 -13.87 -6.14
C LYS A 62 0.79 -13.21 -7.29
N GLY A 63 1.26 -14.00 -8.25
CA GLY A 63 1.86 -13.50 -9.51
C GLY A 63 3.35 -13.13 -9.42
N ILE A 64 4.02 -13.39 -8.30
CA ILE A 64 5.46 -13.08 -8.13
C ILE A 64 6.35 -14.02 -8.98
N LYS A 65 5.87 -15.18 -9.40
CA LYS A 65 6.60 -16.18 -10.24
C LYS A 65 7.96 -16.61 -9.66
N VAL A 66 8.14 -16.53 -8.34
CA VAL A 66 9.33 -17.02 -7.63
C VAL A 66 8.87 -18.11 -6.67
N SER A 67 9.45 -19.29 -6.82
CA SER A 67 9.15 -20.44 -5.94
C SER A 67 10.05 -20.41 -4.71
N ASN A 68 9.46 -20.63 -3.54
CA ASN A 68 10.14 -20.82 -2.27
C ASN A 68 9.28 -21.69 -1.36
N GLU A 69 9.86 -22.29 -0.32
CA GLU A 69 9.14 -23.07 0.69
C GLU A 69 8.11 -22.22 1.43
N GLU A 70 8.49 -20.99 1.79
CA GLU A 70 7.57 -20.00 2.38
C GLU A 70 7.04 -19.01 1.33
N PRO A 71 5.79 -18.52 1.49
CA PRO A 71 5.22 -17.56 0.58
C PRO A 71 5.92 -16.20 0.67
N PHE A 72 6.36 -15.70 -0.46
CA PHE A 72 6.87 -14.34 -0.60
C PHE A 72 5.75 -13.33 -0.83
N TYR A 73 6.02 -12.11 -0.37
CA TYR A 73 5.19 -10.92 -0.53
C TYR A 73 6.01 -9.79 -1.11
N VAL A 74 5.38 -8.93 -1.88
CA VAL A 74 6.01 -7.68 -2.34
C VAL A 74 6.17 -6.75 -1.14
N ILE A 75 7.42 -6.45 -0.78
CA ILE A 75 7.75 -5.62 0.39
C ILE A 75 7.99 -4.17 -0.03
N LYS A 76 8.66 -3.97 -1.16
CA LYS A 76 9.01 -2.64 -1.67
C LYS A 76 9.03 -2.65 -3.20
N ILE A 77 8.65 -1.53 -3.79
CA ILE A 77 8.76 -1.25 -5.22
C ILE A 77 9.66 -0.03 -5.38
N ASP A 78 10.73 -0.16 -6.12
CA ASP A 78 11.62 0.93 -6.51
C ASP A 78 11.36 1.28 -7.99
N ALA A 79 10.54 2.30 -8.20
CA ALA A 79 10.16 2.70 -9.55
C ALA A 79 11.33 3.30 -10.35
N ASN A 80 12.30 3.95 -9.68
CA ASN A 80 13.45 4.56 -10.35
C ASN A 80 14.41 3.51 -10.91
N LYS A 81 14.61 2.42 -10.16
CA LYS A 81 15.48 1.31 -10.56
C LYS A 81 14.72 0.22 -11.31
N ASN A 82 13.39 0.32 -11.41
CA ASN A 82 12.51 -0.70 -11.97
C ASN A 82 12.72 -2.06 -11.28
N GLU A 83 12.75 -2.05 -9.94
CA GLU A 83 13.03 -3.22 -9.10
C GLU A 83 11.92 -3.47 -8.10
N ILE A 84 11.67 -4.75 -7.83
CA ILE A 84 10.71 -5.21 -6.82
C ILE A 84 11.47 -6.02 -5.78
N PHE A 85 11.22 -5.73 -4.51
CA PHE A 85 11.79 -6.47 -3.39
C PHE A 85 10.70 -7.36 -2.78
N ILE A 86 11.05 -8.64 -2.59
CA ILE A 86 10.16 -9.64 -2.01
C ILE A 86 10.75 -10.22 -0.72
N GLY A 87 9.88 -10.63 0.18
CA GLY A 87 10.28 -11.20 1.46
C GLY A 87 9.11 -11.84 2.21
N PRO A 88 9.35 -12.34 3.42
CA PRO A 88 8.33 -12.94 4.26
C PRO A 88 7.31 -11.88 4.73
N LYS A 89 6.10 -12.33 5.09
CA LYS A 89 4.99 -11.46 5.51
C LYS A 89 5.35 -10.52 6.66
N LYS A 90 6.22 -10.94 7.58
CA LYS A 90 6.64 -10.15 8.74
C LYS A 90 7.24 -8.78 8.36
N GLU A 91 7.88 -8.69 7.21
CA GLU A 91 8.50 -7.45 6.70
C GLU A 91 7.46 -6.40 6.26
N LEU A 92 6.21 -6.79 6.10
CA LEU A 92 5.09 -5.86 5.83
C LEU A 92 4.56 -5.20 7.10
N SER A 93 4.99 -5.65 8.27
CA SER A 93 4.57 -5.11 9.56
C SER A 93 5.09 -3.69 9.74
N LYS A 94 4.20 -2.76 10.06
CA LYS A 94 4.51 -1.36 10.37
C LYS A 94 3.88 -0.96 11.68
N THR A 95 4.66 -0.29 12.51
CA THR A 95 4.22 0.31 13.78
C THR A 95 4.23 1.83 13.71
N SER A 96 4.85 2.41 12.67
CA SER A 96 4.92 3.86 12.50
C SER A 96 4.65 4.24 11.04
N ILE A 97 3.96 5.36 10.84
CA ILE A 97 3.54 5.87 9.53
C ILE A 97 3.86 7.35 9.47
N ASN A 98 4.63 7.76 8.46
CA ASN A 98 4.85 9.17 8.18
C ASN A 98 3.76 9.69 7.24
N LEU A 99 3.06 10.73 7.65
CA LEU A 99 2.03 11.41 6.89
C LEU A 99 2.57 12.71 6.32
N ARG A 100 2.05 13.07 5.15
CA ARG A 100 2.27 14.35 4.47
C ARG A 100 0.95 14.85 3.90
N ASP A 101 0.93 16.11 3.51
CA ASP A 101 -0.24 16.73 2.91
C ASP A 101 -1.46 16.68 3.85
N LEU A 102 -1.24 17.14 5.11
CA LEU A 102 -2.27 17.13 6.14
C LEU A 102 -3.39 18.10 5.80
N ASN A 103 -4.62 17.68 6.07
CA ASN A 103 -5.80 18.54 6.11
C ASN A 103 -6.47 18.36 7.47
N LEU A 104 -6.20 19.29 8.37
CA LEU A 104 -6.75 19.28 9.74
C LEU A 104 -8.09 20.01 9.72
N LEU A 105 -9.11 19.38 10.28
CA LEU A 105 -10.47 19.94 10.39
C LEU A 105 -10.74 20.51 11.79
N VAL A 106 -9.81 20.32 12.71
CA VAL A 106 -9.84 20.83 14.09
C VAL A 106 -8.48 21.41 14.46
N GLU A 107 -8.43 22.23 15.51
CA GLU A 107 -7.19 22.81 16.01
C GLU A 107 -6.28 21.72 16.58
N LYS A 108 -4.95 21.95 16.55
CA LYS A 108 -3.95 20.96 16.97
C LYS A 108 -4.10 20.56 18.43
N GLU A 109 -4.52 21.49 19.26
CA GLU A 109 -4.71 21.38 20.69
C GLU A 109 -5.90 20.47 21.07
N GLU A 110 -6.80 20.23 20.12
CA GLU A 110 -7.96 19.34 20.31
C GLU A 110 -7.63 17.85 20.10
N PHE A 111 -6.45 17.54 19.58
CA PHE A 111 -6.05 16.13 19.40
C PHE A 111 -5.71 15.49 20.72
N SER A 112 -6.39 14.40 21.04
CA SER A 112 -6.04 13.55 22.18
C SER A 112 -4.78 12.73 21.88
N GLU A 113 -4.05 12.34 22.93
CA GLU A 113 -2.87 11.48 22.77
C GLU A 113 -3.18 10.09 22.19
N ASN A 114 -4.40 9.59 22.40
CA ASN A 114 -4.85 8.29 21.91
C ASN A 114 -6.04 8.50 20.99
N ILE A 115 -5.86 8.19 19.71
CA ILE A 115 -6.89 8.32 18.69
C ILE A 115 -7.01 7.06 17.86
N LEU A 116 -8.11 6.95 17.15
CA LEU A 116 -8.32 5.86 16.20
C LEU A 116 -7.95 6.34 14.80
N VAL A 117 -7.12 5.57 14.12
CA VAL A 117 -6.73 5.88 12.74
C VAL A 117 -7.22 4.83 11.76
N LYS A 118 -7.52 5.24 10.55
CA LYS A 118 -7.93 4.37 9.46
C LYS A 118 -7.04 4.62 8.25
N VAL A 119 -6.32 3.59 7.83
CA VAL A 119 -5.33 3.65 6.74
C VAL A 119 -5.85 3.07 5.41
N ARG A 120 -7.06 2.48 5.42
CA ARG A 120 -7.72 1.91 4.23
C ARG A 120 -9.23 2.01 4.38
N SER A 121 -9.95 2.24 3.28
CA SER A 121 -11.42 2.34 3.26
C SER A 121 -12.11 1.12 3.88
N THR A 122 -11.62 -0.08 3.59
CA THR A 122 -12.14 -1.36 4.11
C THR A 122 -11.41 -1.86 5.36
N GLY A 123 -10.41 -1.09 5.85
CA GLY A 123 -9.62 -1.44 7.05
C GLY A 123 -10.41 -1.24 8.34
N LYS A 124 -9.97 -1.93 9.40
CA LYS A 124 -10.41 -1.65 10.77
C LYS A 124 -9.83 -0.33 11.26
N LEU A 125 -10.43 0.22 12.30
CA LEU A 125 -9.85 1.30 13.10
C LEU A 125 -8.68 0.74 13.91
N LEU A 126 -7.61 1.51 14.02
CA LEU A 126 -6.36 1.14 14.69
C LEU A 126 -6.10 2.16 15.80
N ASP A 127 -5.80 1.66 17.00
CA ASP A 127 -5.35 2.51 18.10
C ASP A 127 -3.97 3.08 17.79
N ALA A 128 -3.81 4.39 17.92
CA ALA A 128 -2.59 5.08 17.57
C ALA A 128 -2.38 6.35 18.40
N LYS A 129 -1.12 6.83 18.38
CA LYS A 129 -0.74 8.18 18.79
C LYS A 129 -0.36 8.97 17.56
N VAL A 130 -0.84 10.20 17.46
CA VAL A 130 -0.51 11.09 16.34
C VAL A 130 0.32 12.25 16.83
N HIS A 131 1.48 12.43 16.23
CA HIS A 131 2.43 13.50 16.54
C HIS A 131 2.51 14.44 15.34
N ILE A 132 1.82 15.59 15.43
CA ILE A 132 1.86 16.61 14.39
C ILE A 132 3.21 17.32 14.45
N GLN A 133 3.99 17.21 13.38
CA GLN A 133 5.33 17.79 13.28
C GLN A 133 5.28 19.25 12.80
N ASN A 134 4.45 19.51 11.81
CA ASN A 134 4.20 20.85 11.26
C ASN A 134 2.83 20.87 10.58
N GLU A 135 2.49 21.96 9.89
CA GLU A 135 1.19 22.12 9.21
C GLU A 135 0.93 21.09 8.11
N ASN A 136 1.96 20.45 7.58
CA ASN A 136 1.86 19.55 6.43
C ASN A 136 2.31 18.11 6.72
N SER A 137 2.81 17.83 7.92
CA SER A 137 3.34 16.49 8.24
C SER A 137 3.05 16.04 9.67
N ALA A 138 2.80 14.75 9.82
CA ALA A 138 2.64 14.08 11.12
C ALA A 138 3.28 12.68 11.08
N ASN A 139 3.58 12.16 12.27
CA ASN A 139 3.91 10.78 12.49
C ASN A 139 2.76 10.10 13.25
N VAL A 140 2.40 8.90 12.85
CA VAL A 140 1.41 8.07 13.52
C VAL A 140 2.09 6.83 14.05
N ASP A 141 2.08 6.63 15.35
CA ASP A 141 2.60 5.45 16.02
C ASP A 141 1.43 4.54 16.40
N LEU A 142 1.36 3.38 15.76
CA LEU A 142 0.32 2.38 15.99
C LEU A 142 0.63 1.58 17.26
N LEU A 143 -0.36 1.36 18.10
CA LEU A 143 -0.22 0.53 19.30
C LEU A 143 0.05 -0.94 18.94
N ASN A 144 -0.51 -1.40 17.84
CA ASN A 144 -0.30 -2.75 17.32
C ASN A 144 0.20 -2.69 15.88
N PRO A 145 1.12 -3.58 15.47
CA PRO A 145 1.60 -3.62 14.11
C PRO A 145 0.46 -3.86 13.09
N GLU A 146 0.46 -3.11 12.00
CA GLU A 146 -0.47 -3.31 10.88
C GLU A 146 0.30 -3.71 9.62
N TYR A 147 -0.32 -4.57 8.80
CA TYR A 147 0.28 -5.13 7.59
C TYR A 147 -0.26 -4.47 6.32
N GLY A 148 0.62 -4.33 5.32
CA GLY A 148 0.21 -3.87 3.98
C GLY A 148 -0.13 -2.38 3.91
N ILE A 149 0.43 -1.56 4.78
CA ILE A 149 0.41 -0.10 4.66
C ILE A 149 1.33 0.28 3.51
N SER A 150 0.79 1.01 2.55
CA SER A 150 1.52 1.38 1.32
C SER A 150 1.56 2.90 1.16
N PRO A 151 2.64 3.46 0.60
CA PRO A 151 2.70 4.87 0.23
C PRO A 151 1.55 5.27 -0.71
N GLY A 152 1.07 6.50 -0.58
CA GLY A 152 -0.02 7.04 -1.40
C GLY A 152 -1.42 6.70 -0.91
N GLN A 153 -1.57 6.00 0.22
CA GLN A 153 -2.86 5.79 0.87
C GLN A 153 -3.22 6.98 1.77
N ALA A 154 -4.51 7.31 1.82
CA ALA A 154 -5.01 8.26 2.81
C ALA A 154 -5.04 7.62 4.20
N CYS A 155 -4.67 8.41 5.22
CA CYS A 155 -4.83 8.08 6.63
C CYS A 155 -5.81 9.07 7.23
N VAL A 156 -6.89 8.58 7.80
CA VAL A 156 -7.91 9.38 8.48
C VAL A 156 -7.81 9.12 9.98
N PHE A 157 -7.85 10.16 10.77
CA PHE A 157 -7.79 10.14 12.23
C PHE A 157 -8.65 11.25 12.83
#